data_ae542c7895fdd1f4596c1e3c22111f7a
#
_entry.id   ae542c7895fdd1f4596c1e3c22111f7a
#
_cell.length_a   1.000
_cell.length_b   1.000
_cell.length_c   1.000
_cell.angle_alpha   90.00
_cell.angle_beta   90.00
_cell.angle_gamma   90.00
#
_symmetry.space_group_name_H-M   'P 1'
#
loop_
_entity.id
_entity.type
_entity.pdbx_description
1 polymer ?
#
loop_
_entity_poly.entity_id
_entity_poly.type
_entity_poly.pdbx_seq_one_letter_code
_entity_poly.pdbx_strand_id
1 'polypeptide(L)'
;TIIAMSRALMANPTAKYLVQAGLKEQSIFWKDKESGVDLKCRPDILIANDDLHVIVDLKSCNSADTDSFTKECLRLGYDVQAAMYSEGVQTKYPGEYAFMFIAVEKNPPYAVNIMEMDKLVVDYGYVRFRELLDLYAECKKNNDWYGFNGTQNIINKIQLPAWVQ
;
A
#
# COMPACT_ATOMS: atom_id res chain seq x y z
N THR A 1 -2.08 1.13 -24.38
CA THR A 1 -1.46 1.69 -23.15
C THR A 1 -0.87 0.59 -22.29
N ILE A 2 -1.61 -0.43 -21.82
CA ILE A 2 -1.11 -1.50 -20.92
C ILE A 2 0.10 -2.24 -21.51
N ILE A 3 0.05 -2.63 -22.80
CA ILE A 3 1.18 -3.30 -23.47
C ILE A 3 2.43 -2.41 -23.48
N ALA A 4 2.28 -1.11 -23.70
CA ALA A 4 3.40 -0.19 -23.70
C ALA A 4 4.01 -0.02 -22.31
N MET A 5 3.17 0.11 -21.26
CA MET A 5 3.60 0.14 -19.86
C MET A 5 4.35 -1.16 -19.48
N SER A 6 3.80 -2.32 -19.85
CA SER A 6 4.43 -3.62 -19.61
C SER A 6 5.79 -3.72 -20.30
N ARG A 7 5.91 -3.25 -21.54
CA ARG A 7 7.21 -3.22 -22.27
C ARG A 7 8.21 -2.30 -21.57
N ALA A 8 7.78 -1.11 -21.13
CA ALA A 8 8.64 -0.18 -20.42
C ALA A 8 9.13 -0.79 -19.09
N LEU A 9 8.24 -1.41 -18.34
CA LEU A 9 8.57 -2.12 -17.11
C LEU A 9 9.60 -3.23 -17.37
N MET A 10 9.38 -4.08 -18.36
CA MET A 10 10.28 -5.20 -18.69
C MET A 10 11.58 -4.75 -19.34
N ALA A 11 11.67 -3.53 -19.85
CA ALA A 11 12.90 -2.91 -20.33
C ALA A 11 13.78 -2.38 -19.18
N ASN A 12 13.20 -2.12 -17.99
CA ASN A 12 13.96 -1.74 -16.81
C ASN A 12 14.56 -3.00 -16.15
N PRO A 13 15.92 -3.10 -16.04
CA PRO A 13 16.55 -4.33 -15.54
C PRO A 13 16.15 -4.70 -14.13
N THR A 14 16.04 -3.73 -13.23
CA THR A 14 15.66 -3.96 -11.81
C THR A 14 14.20 -4.39 -11.70
N ALA A 15 13.29 -3.70 -12.38
CA ALA A 15 11.88 -4.10 -12.39
C ALA A 15 11.69 -5.52 -12.97
N LYS A 16 12.38 -5.81 -14.08
CA LYS A 16 12.37 -7.14 -14.68
C LYS A 16 12.85 -8.22 -13.71
N TYR A 17 13.97 -7.96 -13.00
CA TYR A 17 14.50 -8.88 -12.00
C TYR A 17 13.47 -9.14 -10.90
N LEU A 18 12.92 -8.10 -10.28
CA LEU A 18 11.93 -8.22 -9.22
C LEU A 18 10.69 -9.01 -9.68
N VAL A 19 10.20 -8.70 -10.89
CA VAL A 19 9.09 -9.44 -11.48
C VAL A 19 9.42 -10.91 -11.71
N GLN A 20 10.64 -11.25 -12.10
CA GLN A 20 11.00 -12.65 -12.39
C GLN A 20 11.36 -13.46 -11.16
N ALA A 21 11.92 -12.83 -10.12
CA ALA A 21 12.47 -13.50 -8.94
C ALA A 21 11.43 -13.99 -7.94
N GLY A 22 10.29 -13.31 -7.81
CA GLY A 22 9.35 -13.56 -6.71
C GLY A 22 8.14 -14.40 -7.10
N LEU A 23 7.44 -14.90 -6.08
CA LEU A 23 6.14 -15.53 -6.17
C LEU A 23 5.09 -14.47 -6.51
N LYS A 24 4.14 -14.78 -7.41
CA LYS A 24 3.10 -13.86 -7.85
C LYS A 24 1.80 -14.08 -7.10
N GLU A 25 1.14 -12.97 -6.75
CA GLU A 25 -0.26 -12.98 -6.29
C GLU A 25 -0.50 -13.98 -5.12
N GLN A 26 0.44 -14.04 -4.17
CA GLN A 26 0.31 -14.94 -3.03
C GLN A 26 -0.73 -14.42 -2.04
N SER A 27 -1.84 -15.14 -1.91
CA SER A 27 -2.84 -14.82 -0.89
C SER A 27 -2.40 -15.31 0.48
N ILE A 28 -2.40 -14.42 1.45
CA ILE A 28 -2.07 -14.68 2.85
C ILE A 28 -3.26 -14.27 3.70
N PHE A 29 -3.69 -15.15 4.58
CA PHE A 29 -4.80 -14.95 5.48
C PHE A 29 -4.30 -15.06 6.91
N TRP A 30 -4.72 -14.15 7.79
CA TRP A 30 -4.41 -14.23 9.21
C TRP A 30 -5.52 -13.62 10.05
N LYS A 31 -5.48 -13.91 11.32
CA LYS A 31 -6.35 -13.28 12.30
C LYS A 31 -5.54 -12.30 13.13
N ASP A 32 -5.97 -11.06 13.16
CA ASP A 32 -5.37 -10.09 14.07
C ASP A 32 -5.63 -10.48 15.52
N LYS A 33 -4.57 -10.51 16.33
CA LYS A 33 -4.65 -11.03 17.70
C LYS A 33 -5.35 -10.07 18.65
N GLU A 34 -5.28 -8.77 18.37
CA GLU A 34 -5.85 -7.73 19.23
C GLU A 34 -7.32 -7.49 18.94
N SER A 35 -7.67 -7.24 17.69
CA SER A 35 -9.03 -6.96 17.27
C SER A 35 -9.86 -8.21 17.00
N GLY A 36 -9.21 -9.38 16.79
CA GLY A 36 -9.89 -10.61 16.39
C GLY A 36 -10.44 -10.60 14.96
N VAL A 37 -10.10 -9.60 14.17
CA VAL A 37 -10.55 -9.46 12.78
C VAL A 37 -9.77 -10.41 11.88
N ASP A 38 -10.46 -11.09 10.97
CA ASP A 38 -9.83 -11.89 9.93
C ASP A 38 -9.37 -10.96 8.79
N LEU A 39 -8.10 -11.03 8.47
CA LEU A 39 -7.41 -10.19 7.50
C LEU A 39 -6.86 -11.03 6.34
N LYS A 40 -6.66 -10.37 5.23
CA LYS A 40 -6.00 -10.96 4.06
C LYS A 40 -5.18 -9.91 3.31
N CYS A 41 -4.07 -10.35 2.74
CA CYS A 41 -3.33 -9.57 1.76
C CYS A 41 -2.96 -10.43 0.55
N ARG A 42 -2.60 -9.77 -0.54
CA ARG A 42 -2.11 -10.43 -1.75
C ARG A 42 -1.10 -9.54 -2.44
N PRO A 43 0.17 -9.60 -2.01
CA PRO A 43 1.25 -8.93 -2.72
C PRO A 43 1.31 -9.32 -4.19
N ASP A 44 1.56 -8.35 -5.07
CA ASP A 44 1.76 -8.64 -6.49
C ASP A 44 2.96 -9.56 -6.69
N ILE A 45 4.04 -9.29 -5.93
CA ILE A 45 5.25 -10.10 -5.95
C ILE A 45 5.79 -10.24 -4.51
N LEU A 46 6.15 -11.44 -4.13
CA LEU A 46 6.82 -11.73 -2.87
C LEU A 46 8.11 -12.50 -3.14
N ILE A 47 9.25 -11.92 -2.81
CA ILE A 47 10.55 -12.58 -2.81
C ILE A 47 10.85 -12.98 -1.38
N ALA A 48 10.78 -14.27 -1.08
CA ALA A 48 11.05 -14.81 0.24
C ALA A 48 12.47 -15.39 0.24
N ASN A 49 13.38 -14.74 0.97
CA ASN A 49 14.76 -15.16 1.18
C ASN A 49 14.99 -15.39 2.67
N ASP A 50 16.09 -16.07 3.01
CA ASP A 50 16.41 -16.39 4.41
C ASP A 50 16.71 -15.12 5.24
N ASP A 51 17.36 -14.11 4.64
CA ASP A 51 17.82 -12.91 5.35
C ASP A 51 16.85 -11.73 5.25
N LEU A 52 16.24 -11.53 4.06
CA LEU A 52 15.38 -10.38 3.79
C LEU A 52 14.27 -10.76 2.82
N HIS A 53 13.05 -10.58 3.24
CA HIS A 53 11.87 -10.71 2.37
C HIS A 53 11.58 -9.39 1.67
N VAL A 54 11.28 -9.44 0.36
CA VAL A 54 10.92 -8.24 -0.40
C VAL A 54 9.48 -8.37 -0.88
N ILE A 55 8.66 -7.43 -0.45
CA ILE A 55 7.28 -7.27 -0.88
C ILE A 55 7.26 -6.21 -1.96
N VAL A 56 6.76 -6.55 -3.14
CA VAL A 56 6.70 -5.60 -4.26
C VAL A 56 5.26 -5.43 -4.71
N ASP A 57 4.87 -4.19 -4.89
CA ASP A 57 3.55 -3.81 -5.38
C ASP A 57 3.69 -2.93 -6.64
N LEU A 58 2.90 -3.25 -7.67
CA LEU A 58 2.92 -2.59 -8.97
C LEU A 58 1.89 -1.46 -9.00
N LYS A 59 2.33 -0.24 -9.24
CA LYS A 59 1.44 0.92 -9.33
C LYS A 59 1.51 1.60 -10.68
N SER A 60 0.36 1.85 -11.28
CA SER A 60 0.27 2.80 -12.39
C SER A 60 -0.02 4.20 -11.84
N CYS A 61 0.75 5.20 -12.24
CA CYS A 61 0.68 6.56 -11.70
C CYS A 61 0.65 7.62 -12.82
N ASN A 62 0.39 8.85 -12.43
CA ASN A 62 0.50 10.00 -13.34
C ASN A 62 1.95 10.49 -13.45
N SER A 63 2.71 10.42 -12.34
CA SER A 63 4.13 10.71 -12.30
C SER A 63 4.83 9.67 -11.42
N ALA A 64 5.90 9.08 -11.96
CA ALA A 64 6.79 8.18 -11.23
C ALA A 64 7.96 8.91 -10.57
N ASP A 65 7.97 10.25 -10.60
CA ASP A 65 8.89 11.06 -9.81
C ASP A 65 8.70 10.80 -8.31
N THR A 66 9.81 10.67 -7.59
CA THR A 66 9.79 10.25 -6.18
C THR A 66 8.96 11.18 -5.28
N ASP A 67 9.10 12.50 -5.44
CA ASP A 67 8.38 13.47 -4.61
C ASP A 67 6.87 13.45 -4.88
N SER A 68 6.51 13.34 -6.15
CA SER A 68 5.11 13.25 -6.59
C SER A 68 4.47 11.95 -6.13
N PHE A 69 5.18 10.83 -6.28
CA PHE A 69 4.70 9.52 -5.86
C PHE A 69 4.59 9.41 -4.34
N THR A 70 5.51 10.00 -3.58
CA THR A 70 5.45 10.04 -2.10
C THR A 70 4.17 10.74 -1.62
N LYS A 71 3.82 11.88 -2.22
CA LYS A 71 2.56 12.58 -1.90
C LYS A 71 1.33 11.73 -2.24
N GLU A 72 1.35 11.06 -3.39
CA GLU A 72 0.29 10.15 -3.81
C GLU A 72 0.19 8.93 -2.89
N CYS A 73 1.33 8.38 -2.47
CA CYS A 73 1.43 7.26 -1.55
C CYS A 73 0.67 7.54 -0.23
N LEU A 74 0.98 8.66 0.42
CA LEU A 74 0.32 9.04 1.68
C LEU A 74 -1.17 9.38 1.47
N ARG A 75 -1.50 10.05 0.36
CA ARG A 75 -2.89 10.41 0.03
C ARG A 75 -3.78 9.21 -0.23
N LEU A 76 -3.23 8.16 -0.86
CA LEU A 76 -3.97 6.95 -1.23
C LEU A 76 -3.85 5.82 -0.19
N GLY A 77 -3.09 6.03 0.89
CA GLY A 77 -2.94 5.04 1.96
C GLY A 77 -2.04 3.86 1.58
N TYR A 78 -1.05 4.06 0.70
CA TYR A 78 -0.10 3.01 0.36
C TYR A 78 0.86 2.70 1.51
N ASP A 79 1.06 3.62 2.44
CA ASP A 79 1.72 3.42 3.72
C ASP A 79 0.95 2.41 4.60
N VAL A 80 -0.38 2.54 4.66
CA VAL A 80 -1.27 1.59 5.35
C VAL A 80 -1.24 0.22 4.67
N GLN A 81 -1.25 0.19 3.34
CA GLN A 81 -1.12 -1.04 2.57
C GLN A 81 0.20 -1.74 2.88
N ALA A 82 1.31 -1.01 2.87
CA ALA A 82 2.63 -1.55 3.14
C ALA A 82 2.72 -2.15 4.55
N ALA A 83 2.23 -1.44 5.56
CA ALA A 83 2.20 -1.91 6.93
C ALA A 83 1.36 -3.20 7.08
N MET A 84 0.13 -3.19 6.56
CA MET A 84 -0.76 -4.35 6.61
C MET A 84 -0.19 -5.55 5.86
N TYR A 85 0.42 -5.35 4.69
CA TYR A 85 0.99 -6.44 3.91
C TYR A 85 2.24 -7.01 4.57
N SER A 86 3.09 -6.16 5.17
CA SER A 86 4.26 -6.59 5.92
C SER A 86 3.85 -7.44 7.13
N GLU A 87 2.84 -7.01 7.90
CA GLU A 87 2.30 -7.81 9.00
C GLU A 87 1.78 -9.16 8.51
N GLY A 88 0.98 -9.17 7.46
CA GLY A 88 0.44 -10.42 6.91
C GLY A 88 1.52 -11.36 6.42
N VAL A 89 2.52 -10.86 5.69
CA VAL A 89 3.65 -11.66 5.21
C VAL A 89 4.44 -12.23 6.38
N GLN A 90 4.65 -11.44 7.46
CA GLN A 90 5.37 -11.86 8.65
C GLN A 90 4.72 -13.05 9.35
N THR A 91 3.42 -13.22 9.27
CA THR A 91 2.75 -14.38 9.87
C THR A 91 3.16 -15.70 9.23
N LYS A 92 3.55 -15.68 7.95
CA LYS A 92 3.91 -16.86 7.17
C LYS A 92 5.43 -16.98 6.94
N TYR A 93 6.10 -15.86 6.83
CA TYR A 93 7.54 -15.76 6.56
C TYR A 93 8.17 -14.83 7.60
N PRO A 94 8.61 -15.34 8.76
CA PRO A 94 9.26 -14.54 9.79
C PRO A 94 10.63 -14.01 9.32
N GLY A 95 10.93 -12.74 9.60
CA GLY A 95 12.22 -12.14 9.23
C GLY A 95 12.14 -10.63 9.02
N GLU A 96 13.17 -10.06 8.40
CA GLU A 96 13.22 -8.67 7.99
C GLU A 96 12.50 -8.45 6.65
N TYR A 97 11.99 -7.23 6.42
CA TYR A 97 11.20 -6.87 5.22
C TYR A 97 11.67 -5.58 4.61
N ALA A 98 11.68 -5.56 3.29
CA ALA A 98 11.63 -4.36 2.49
C ALA A 98 10.31 -4.32 1.71
N PHE A 99 9.65 -3.17 1.70
CA PHE A 99 8.49 -2.94 0.85
C PHE A 99 8.87 -2.01 -0.30
N MET A 100 8.61 -2.46 -1.52
CA MET A 100 8.99 -1.74 -2.73
C MET A 100 7.79 -1.50 -3.63
N PHE A 101 7.78 -0.34 -4.28
CA PHE A 101 6.88 -0.06 -5.40
C PHE A 101 7.63 -0.12 -6.72
N ILE A 102 6.99 -0.69 -7.73
CA ILE A 102 7.34 -0.47 -9.12
C ILE A 102 6.26 0.45 -9.69
N ALA A 103 6.57 1.74 -9.81
CA ALA A 103 5.68 2.73 -10.37
C ALA A 103 5.90 2.87 -11.87
N VAL A 104 4.81 2.83 -12.66
CA VAL A 104 4.84 3.00 -14.11
C VAL A 104 3.90 4.11 -14.51
N GLU A 105 4.38 5.10 -15.23
CA GLU A 105 3.55 6.19 -15.74
C GLU A 105 2.54 5.70 -16.78
N LYS A 106 1.33 6.27 -16.73
CA LYS A 106 0.22 5.94 -17.65
C LYS A 106 0.40 6.53 -19.04
N ASN A 107 1.23 7.58 -19.15
CA ASN A 107 1.47 8.33 -20.37
C ASN A 107 2.88 8.10 -20.93
N PRO A 108 3.08 8.23 -22.25
CA PRO A 108 4.42 8.18 -22.83
C PRO A 108 5.36 9.23 -22.19
N PRO A 109 6.61 8.88 -21.92
CA PRO A 109 7.32 7.67 -22.36
C PRO A 109 7.11 6.43 -21.46
N TYR A 110 6.13 6.40 -20.56
CA TYR A 110 5.84 5.31 -19.61
C TYR A 110 7.02 5.09 -18.65
N ALA A 111 7.51 6.17 -18.07
CA ALA A 111 8.64 6.12 -17.16
C ALA A 111 8.40 5.12 -16.02
N VAL A 112 9.45 4.39 -15.66
CA VAL A 112 9.41 3.37 -14.60
C VAL A 112 10.38 3.80 -13.50
N ASN A 113 9.89 3.81 -12.26
CA ASN A 113 10.69 4.04 -11.08
C ASN A 113 10.46 2.92 -10.06
N ILE A 114 11.55 2.49 -9.40
CA ILE A 114 11.51 1.52 -8.33
C ILE A 114 11.86 2.27 -7.05
N MET A 115 10.98 2.20 -6.06
CA MET A 115 11.12 2.93 -4.80
C MET A 115 10.94 1.97 -3.64
N GLU A 116 11.88 1.97 -2.74
CA GLU A 116 11.77 1.31 -1.45
C GLU A 116 11.09 2.26 -0.47
N MET A 117 10.17 1.73 0.31
CA MET A 117 9.51 2.51 1.35
C MET A 117 10.42 2.58 2.59
N ASP A 118 10.75 3.81 2.99
CA ASP A 118 11.51 4.05 4.22
C ASP A 118 10.78 3.46 5.43
N LYS A 119 11.56 2.92 6.38
CA LYS A 119 11.01 2.31 7.59
C LYS A 119 10.09 3.26 8.37
N LEU A 120 10.43 4.55 8.45
CA LEU A 120 9.60 5.52 9.15
C LEU A 120 8.23 5.69 8.50
N VAL A 121 8.14 5.56 7.16
CA VAL A 121 6.86 5.62 6.44
C VAL A 121 6.03 4.35 6.69
N VAL A 122 6.68 3.19 6.76
CA VAL A 122 6.01 1.93 7.13
C VAL A 122 5.52 1.98 8.57
N ASP A 123 6.33 2.46 9.51
CA ASP A 123 5.97 2.62 10.92
C ASP A 123 4.79 3.60 11.09
N TYR A 124 4.79 4.70 10.36
CA TYR A 124 3.66 5.64 10.32
C TYR A 124 2.39 4.98 9.76
N GLY A 125 2.53 4.22 8.66
CA GLY A 125 1.46 3.44 8.08
C GLY A 125 0.91 2.39 9.05
N TYR A 126 1.76 1.80 9.89
CA TYR A 126 1.34 0.83 10.90
C TYR A 126 0.43 1.46 11.96
N VAL A 127 0.77 2.64 12.47
CA VAL A 127 -0.10 3.37 13.40
C VAL A 127 -1.48 3.60 12.78
N ARG A 128 -1.52 4.13 11.56
CA ARG A 128 -2.77 4.36 10.82
C ARG A 128 -3.55 3.07 10.54
N PHE A 129 -2.84 2.00 10.20
CA PHE A 129 -3.46 0.69 9.99
C PHE A 129 -4.15 0.19 11.26
N ARG A 130 -3.48 0.30 12.43
CA ARG A 130 -4.07 -0.11 13.72
C ARG A 130 -5.31 0.71 14.06
N GLU A 131 -5.26 2.04 13.95
CA GLU A 131 -6.40 2.92 14.17
C GLU A 131 -7.61 2.55 13.28
N LEU A 132 -7.37 2.30 12.00
CA LEU A 132 -8.43 1.92 11.06
C LEU A 132 -8.99 0.51 11.36
N LEU A 133 -8.15 -0.41 11.79
CA LEU A 133 -8.56 -1.77 12.12
C LEU A 133 -9.41 -1.79 13.40
N ASP A 134 -9.03 -1.02 14.42
CA ASP A 134 -9.77 -0.89 15.66
C ASP A 134 -11.15 -0.26 15.41
N LEU A 135 -11.19 0.80 14.61
CA LEU A 135 -12.46 1.41 14.17
C LEU A 135 -13.34 0.40 13.41
N TYR A 136 -12.76 -0.36 12.49
CA TYR A 136 -13.48 -1.40 11.77
C TYR A 136 -14.04 -2.48 12.73
N ALA A 137 -13.23 -2.91 13.69
CA ALA A 137 -13.62 -3.92 14.67
C ALA A 137 -14.79 -3.41 15.56
N GLU A 138 -14.74 -2.15 15.98
CA GLU A 138 -15.81 -1.50 16.73
C GLU A 138 -17.10 -1.40 15.92
N CYS A 139 -17.03 -0.87 14.70
CA CYS A 139 -18.18 -0.79 13.79
C CYS A 139 -18.81 -2.17 13.54
N LYS A 140 -17.96 -3.18 13.32
CA LYS A 140 -18.42 -4.56 13.12
C LYS A 140 -19.10 -5.14 14.36
N LYS A 141 -18.53 -4.92 15.54
CA LYS A 141 -19.07 -5.40 16.83
C LYS A 141 -20.43 -4.79 17.13
N ASN A 142 -20.58 -3.50 16.89
CA ASN A 142 -21.80 -2.76 17.19
C ASN A 142 -22.81 -2.79 16.04
N ASN A 143 -22.41 -3.29 14.86
CA ASN A 143 -23.15 -3.20 13.60
C ASN A 143 -23.56 -1.75 13.27
N ASP A 144 -22.69 -0.80 13.57
CA ASP A 144 -22.87 0.64 13.35
C ASP A 144 -21.82 1.17 12.37
N TRP A 145 -22.28 1.50 11.17
CA TRP A 145 -21.46 1.94 10.04
C TRP A 145 -21.85 3.36 9.67
N TYR A 146 -21.13 4.31 10.20
CA TYR A 146 -21.44 5.72 10.00
C TYR A 146 -20.64 6.37 8.86
N GLY A 147 -21.21 7.41 8.24
CA GLY A 147 -20.56 8.22 7.22
C GLY A 147 -19.77 9.39 7.80
N PHE A 148 -19.46 10.39 6.96
CA PHE A 148 -18.64 11.56 7.31
C PHE A 148 -19.11 12.37 8.52
N ASN A 149 -20.41 12.32 8.85
CA ASN A 149 -21.01 13.07 9.96
C ASN A 149 -21.42 12.19 11.14
N GLY A 150 -20.93 10.94 11.20
CA GLY A 150 -21.42 9.98 12.18
C GLY A 150 -22.90 9.72 11.99
N THR A 151 -23.66 9.71 13.10
CA THR A 151 -25.13 9.55 13.11
C THR A 151 -25.88 10.90 13.00
N GLN A 152 -25.17 12.02 12.84
CA GLN A 152 -25.77 13.36 12.85
C GLN A 152 -26.10 13.83 11.43
N ASN A 153 -27.31 14.36 11.25
CA ASN A 153 -27.71 15.04 10.01
C ASN A 153 -27.16 16.48 10.00
N ILE A 154 -25.87 16.65 9.67
CA ILE A 154 -25.19 17.93 9.63
C ILE A 154 -24.98 18.34 8.16
N ILE A 155 -25.26 19.60 7.86
CA ILE A 155 -24.90 20.22 6.60
C ILE A 155 -23.51 20.86 6.77
N ASN A 156 -22.50 20.29 6.13
CA ASN A 156 -21.13 20.83 6.15
C ASN A 156 -21.01 22.02 5.19
N LYS A 157 -20.40 23.11 5.66
CA LYS A 157 -20.10 24.26 4.80
C LYS A 157 -18.74 24.07 4.11
N ILE A 158 -18.72 24.30 2.79
CA ILE A 158 -17.47 24.43 2.05
C ILE A 158 -16.90 25.83 2.35
N GLN A 159 -15.68 25.88 2.82
CA GLN A 159 -14.99 27.13 3.14
C GLN A 159 -13.72 27.26 2.30
N LEU A 160 -13.25 28.48 2.10
CA LEU A 160 -11.95 28.70 1.46
C LEU A 160 -10.84 28.11 2.33
N PRO A 161 -9.90 27.38 1.74
CA PRO A 161 -8.72 26.90 2.45
C PRO A 161 -7.91 28.05 3.03
N ALA A 162 -7.24 27.82 4.17
CA ALA A 162 -6.47 28.85 4.85
C ALA A 162 -5.37 29.50 4.00
N TRP A 163 -4.85 28.78 3.00
CA TRP A 163 -3.83 29.27 2.07
C TRP A 163 -4.39 30.20 0.96
N VAL A 164 -5.72 30.34 0.85
CA VAL A 164 -6.37 31.30 -0.07
C VAL A 164 -6.76 32.60 0.65
N GLN A 165 -6.70 32.61 1.97
CA GLN A 165 -6.90 33.81 2.81
C GLN A 165 -5.57 34.51 3.00
#